data_6de3597d932961b460057c8e48ff397d
#
_entry.id   6de3597d932961b460057c8e48ff397d
#
_cell.length_a   1.000
_cell.length_b   1.000
_cell.length_c   1.000
_cell.angle_alpha   90.00
_cell.angle_beta   90.00
_cell.angle_gamma   90.00
#
_symmetry.space_group_name_H-M   'P 1'
#
loop_
_entity.id
_entity.type
_entity.pdbx_description
1 polymer ?
#
loop_
_entity_poly.entity_id
_entity_poly.type
_entity_poly.pdbx_seq_one_letter_code
_entity_poly.pdbx_strand_id
1 'polypeptide(L)'
;MRMFKIIFGVLILIVFGVIEANAIDQSICASGANVVLYPNGSLKSCALKESFRSNEITCKSQSLISFYDNGQIETCVLAEPATISGQKCQELKPINFYPDGKFRSCEKKE
;
A
#
# COMPACT_ATOMS: atom_id res chain seq x y z
N MET A 1 26.39 -10.56 -35.30
CA MET A 1 26.93 -9.50 -34.47
C MET A 1 25.90 -8.53 -33.97
N ARG A 2 25.04 -8.06 -34.82
CA ARG A 2 24.03 -7.13 -34.41
C ARG A 2 23.05 -7.72 -33.37
N MET A 3 22.87 -8.99 -33.45
CA MET A 3 21.98 -9.68 -32.57
C MET A 3 22.43 -9.68 -31.09
N PHE A 4 23.75 -9.70 -30.90
CA PHE A 4 24.27 -9.67 -29.55
C PHE A 4 23.80 -8.45 -28.75
N LYS A 5 23.83 -7.30 -29.41
CA LYS A 5 23.49 -6.07 -28.76
C LYS A 5 22.03 -6.05 -28.31
N ILE A 6 21.18 -6.60 -29.12
CA ILE A 6 19.76 -6.65 -28.82
C ILE A 6 19.51 -7.53 -27.64
N ILE A 7 20.20 -8.65 -27.58
CA ILE A 7 19.99 -9.59 -26.46
C ILE A 7 20.43 -8.99 -25.14
N PHE A 8 21.52 -8.27 -25.11
CA PHE A 8 21.97 -7.61 -23.91
C PHE A 8 20.96 -6.61 -23.40
N GLY A 9 20.41 -5.81 -24.29
CA GLY A 9 19.43 -4.82 -23.89
C GLY A 9 18.22 -5.44 -23.24
N VAL A 10 17.74 -6.53 -23.79
CA VAL A 10 16.58 -7.21 -23.26
C VAL A 10 16.85 -7.75 -21.86
N LEU A 11 18.00 -8.35 -21.65
CA LEU A 11 18.35 -8.90 -20.33
C LEU A 11 18.40 -7.83 -19.26
N ILE A 12 18.98 -6.68 -19.58
CA ILE A 12 19.08 -5.59 -18.61
C ILE A 12 17.71 -5.10 -18.21
N LEU A 13 16.80 -4.95 -19.16
CA LEU A 13 15.45 -4.49 -18.84
C LEU A 13 14.70 -5.44 -17.92
N ILE A 14 14.87 -6.73 -18.14
CA ILE A 14 14.21 -7.73 -17.31
C ILE A 14 14.68 -7.63 -15.87
N VAL A 15 15.97 -7.44 -15.66
CA VAL A 15 16.52 -7.35 -14.31
C VAL A 15 15.94 -6.15 -13.57
N PHE A 16 15.85 -5.01 -14.22
CA PHE A 16 15.30 -3.83 -13.58
C PHE A 16 13.83 -4.00 -13.18
N GLY A 17 13.06 -4.68 -14.01
CA GLY A 17 11.64 -4.83 -13.75
C GLY A 17 11.32 -5.62 -12.50
N VAL A 18 12.26 -6.41 -12.00
CA VAL A 18 12.02 -7.27 -10.84
C VAL A 18 12.31 -6.57 -9.52
N ILE A 19 13.23 -5.61 -9.49
CA ILE A 19 13.79 -5.10 -8.24
C ILE A 19 12.83 -4.24 -7.46
N GLU A 20 11.90 -3.57 -8.10
CA GLU A 20 11.11 -2.54 -7.46
C GLU A 20 9.71 -2.96 -7.06
N ALA A 21 9.43 -4.26 -7.06
CA ALA A 21 8.07 -4.74 -6.93
C ALA A 21 7.45 -4.57 -5.54
N ASN A 22 8.24 -4.39 -4.49
CA ASN A 22 7.74 -4.48 -3.12
C ASN A 22 7.83 -3.20 -2.29
N ALA A 23 8.29 -2.11 -2.86
CA ALA A 23 8.51 -0.89 -2.08
C ALA A 23 7.27 -0.01 -2.11
N ILE A 24 6.79 0.38 -0.91
CA ILE A 24 5.76 1.40 -0.80
C ILE A 24 6.48 2.73 -0.63
N ASP A 25 6.23 3.63 -1.58
CA ASP A 25 6.92 4.90 -1.69
C ASP A 25 6.18 5.98 -0.91
N GLN A 26 6.94 6.87 -0.28
CA GLN A 26 6.35 8.01 0.41
C GLN A 26 5.68 9.02 -0.52
N SER A 27 5.74 8.78 -1.84
CA SER A 27 5.04 9.64 -2.80
C SER A 27 3.52 9.63 -2.60
N ILE A 28 2.97 8.64 -1.91
CA ILE A 28 1.55 8.60 -1.61
C ILE A 28 1.16 9.52 -0.46
N CYS A 29 2.14 10.09 0.23
CA CYS A 29 1.90 10.93 1.40
C CYS A 29 1.59 12.36 1.02
N ALA A 30 0.72 13.01 1.79
CA ALA A 30 0.39 14.41 1.57
C ALA A 30 1.60 15.29 1.84
N SER A 31 1.65 16.44 1.14
CA SER A 31 2.68 17.45 1.35
C SER A 31 2.63 17.94 2.78
N GLY A 32 3.80 18.00 3.44
CA GLY A 32 3.87 18.48 4.81
C GLY A 32 3.41 17.49 5.86
N ALA A 33 2.99 16.30 5.46
CA ALA A 33 2.59 15.27 6.40
C ALA A 33 3.82 14.72 7.13
N ASN A 34 3.60 14.25 8.38
CA ASN A 34 4.64 13.56 9.11
C ASN A 34 4.82 12.17 8.52
N VAL A 35 5.94 11.98 7.84
CA VAL A 35 6.26 10.69 7.23
C VAL A 35 7.15 9.92 8.19
N VAL A 36 6.72 8.71 8.54
CA VAL A 36 7.50 7.84 9.41
C VAL A 36 7.98 6.65 8.59
N LEU A 37 9.26 6.35 8.67
CA LEU A 37 9.87 5.26 7.93
C LEU A 37 10.41 4.21 8.89
N TYR A 38 10.44 2.96 8.41
CA TYR A 38 11.16 1.90 9.10
C TYR A 38 12.65 2.05 8.87
N PRO A 39 13.49 1.40 9.70
CA PRO A 39 14.94 1.49 9.50
C PRO A 39 15.41 1.04 8.12
N ASN A 40 14.64 0.17 7.45
CA ASN A 40 14.99 -0.29 6.10
C ASN A 40 14.59 0.71 5.02
N GLY A 41 14.02 1.85 5.40
CA GLY A 41 13.62 2.88 4.44
C GLY A 41 12.19 2.75 3.92
N SER A 42 11.50 1.68 4.23
CA SER A 42 10.12 1.54 3.78
C SER A 42 9.18 2.41 4.60
N LEU A 43 8.06 2.79 4.01
CA LEU A 43 7.10 3.68 4.64
C LEU A 43 6.37 2.97 5.77
N LYS A 44 6.36 3.59 6.95
CA LYS A 44 5.62 3.07 8.08
C LYS A 44 4.24 3.72 8.19
N SER A 45 4.18 5.04 8.12
CA SER A 45 2.89 5.73 8.20
C SER A 45 2.99 7.15 7.69
N CYS A 46 1.86 7.66 7.21
CA CYS A 46 1.71 9.07 6.85
C CYS A 46 0.24 9.35 6.57
N ALA A 47 -0.10 10.63 6.41
CA ALA A 47 -1.41 11.01 5.91
C ALA A 47 -1.39 10.92 4.38
N LEU A 48 -2.42 10.32 3.81
CA LEU A 48 -2.51 10.14 2.36
C LEU A 48 -2.78 11.44 1.65
N LYS A 49 -2.15 11.61 0.49
CA LYS A 49 -2.40 12.74 -0.39
C LYS A 49 -3.72 12.55 -1.14
N GLU A 50 -3.92 11.35 -1.66
CA GLU A 50 -5.12 10.98 -2.40
C GLU A 50 -5.62 9.64 -1.87
N SER A 51 -6.84 9.26 -2.26
CA SER A 51 -7.33 7.95 -1.87
C SER A 51 -6.37 6.86 -2.38
N PHE A 52 -6.26 5.78 -1.63
CA PHE A 52 -5.33 4.70 -1.93
C PHE A 52 -6.09 3.39 -1.97
N ARG A 53 -6.08 2.73 -3.13
CA ARG A 53 -6.84 1.50 -3.30
C ARG A 53 -5.92 0.29 -3.25
N SER A 54 -6.25 -0.67 -2.41
CA SER A 54 -5.48 -1.89 -2.26
C SER A 54 -6.32 -2.90 -1.50
N ASN A 55 -6.06 -4.20 -1.69
CA ASN A 55 -6.71 -5.27 -0.91
C ASN A 55 -8.23 -5.16 -0.94
N GLU A 56 -8.81 -4.75 -2.08
CA GLU A 56 -10.26 -4.63 -2.27
C GLU A 56 -10.90 -3.53 -1.43
N ILE A 57 -10.10 -2.61 -0.91
CA ILE A 57 -10.60 -1.47 -0.15
C ILE A 57 -10.04 -0.18 -0.72
N THR A 58 -10.67 0.93 -0.34
CA THR A 58 -10.20 2.26 -0.68
C THR A 58 -9.96 3.02 0.61
N CYS A 59 -8.71 3.40 0.85
CA CYS A 59 -8.33 4.20 2.01
C CYS A 59 -8.57 5.68 1.71
N LYS A 60 -9.05 6.41 2.71
CA LYS A 60 -9.47 7.80 2.55
C LYS A 60 -8.28 8.73 2.45
N SER A 61 -8.36 9.70 1.52
CA SER A 61 -7.38 10.78 1.41
C SER A 61 -7.37 11.63 2.69
N GLN A 62 -6.24 12.26 2.97
CA GLN A 62 -6.04 13.14 4.12
C GLN A 62 -6.21 12.41 5.46
N SER A 63 -6.14 11.08 5.46
CA SER A 63 -6.24 10.28 6.67
C SER A 63 -5.01 9.42 6.81
N LEU A 64 -4.72 9.00 8.03
CA LEU A 64 -3.53 8.22 8.33
C LEU A 64 -3.62 6.83 7.72
N ILE A 65 -2.54 6.39 7.09
CA ILE A 65 -2.35 5.00 6.68
C ILE A 65 -1.07 4.49 7.32
N SER A 66 -1.10 3.23 7.73
CA SER A 66 0.08 2.58 8.30
C SER A 66 0.33 1.27 7.58
N PHE A 67 1.60 0.94 7.45
CA PHE A 67 2.06 -0.28 6.78
C PHE A 67 2.93 -1.08 7.72
N TYR A 68 2.95 -2.39 7.54
CA TYR A 68 3.97 -3.24 8.14
C TYR A 68 5.26 -3.07 7.35
N ASP A 69 6.37 -3.54 7.91
CA ASP A 69 7.68 -3.38 7.26
C ASP A 69 7.80 -4.20 5.97
N ASN A 70 6.88 -5.11 5.71
CA ASN A 70 6.85 -5.88 4.47
C ASN A 70 5.98 -5.24 3.39
N GLY A 71 5.45 -4.03 3.63
CA GLY A 71 4.65 -3.31 2.65
C GLY A 71 3.16 -3.59 2.68
N GLN A 72 2.71 -4.52 3.52
CA GLN A 72 1.27 -4.77 3.67
C GLN A 72 0.63 -3.67 4.51
N ILE A 73 -0.61 -3.31 4.18
CA ILE A 73 -1.34 -2.32 4.97
C ILE A 73 -1.61 -2.87 6.36
N GLU A 74 -1.30 -2.09 7.37
CA GLU A 74 -1.64 -2.41 8.74
C GLU A 74 -3.02 -1.87 9.07
N THR A 75 -3.26 -0.59 8.81
CA THR A 75 -4.55 0.05 9.07
C THR A 75 -4.70 1.29 8.21
N CYS A 76 -5.94 1.59 7.86
CA CYS A 76 -6.29 2.87 7.24
C CYS A 76 -7.76 3.18 7.51
N VAL A 77 -8.18 4.40 7.19
CA VAL A 77 -9.58 4.81 7.32
C VAL A 77 -10.25 4.56 5.97
N LEU A 78 -11.39 3.88 5.98
CA LEU A 78 -12.11 3.58 4.74
C LEU A 78 -12.75 4.83 4.16
N ALA A 79 -12.59 5.02 2.85
CA ALA A 79 -13.26 6.10 2.13
C ALA A 79 -14.71 5.73 1.80
N GLU A 80 -14.99 4.44 1.68
CA GLU A 80 -16.30 3.95 1.31
C GLU A 80 -16.51 2.59 1.97
N PRO A 81 -17.77 2.12 2.06
CA PRO A 81 -18.00 0.81 2.68
C PRO A 81 -17.29 -0.29 1.91
N ALA A 82 -16.89 -1.32 2.62
CA ALA A 82 -16.20 -2.46 2.01
C ALA A 82 -16.77 -3.74 2.58
N THR A 83 -16.76 -4.80 1.78
CA THR A 83 -17.11 -6.14 2.25
C THR A 83 -15.89 -7.02 2.10
N ILE A 84 -15.36 -7.45 3.23
CA ILE A 84 -14.13 -8.25 3.28
C ILE A 84 -14.42 -9.52 4.06
N SER A 85 -14.11 -10.66 3.46
CA SER A 85 -14.31 -11.97 4.12
C SER A 85 -15.73 -12.11 4.66
N GLY A 86 -16.71 -11.62 3.90
CA GLY A 86 -18.11 -11.70 4.30
C GLY A 86 -18.55 -10.67 5.30
N GLN A 87 -17.66 -9.82 5.80
CA GLN A 87 -18.02 -8.80 6.78
C GLN A 87 -18.14 -7.44 6.13
N LYS A 88 -19.22 -6.74 6.45
CA LYS A 88 -19.44 -5.38 5.95
C LYS A 88 -18.77 -4.39 6.89
N CYS A 89 -17.84 -3.61 6.34
CA CYS A 89 -17.09 -2.63 7.09
C CYS A 89 -17.63 -1.24 6.84
N GLN A 90 -17.75 -0.45 7.88
CA GLN A 90 -18.33 0.89 7.81
C GLN A 90 -17.34 1.89 7.24
N GLU A 91 -17.83 2.79 6.39
CA GLU A 91 -17.02 3.87 5.86
C GLU A 91 -16.61 4.85 6.95
N LEU A 92 -15.52 5.57 6.73
CA LEU A 92 -14.97 6.59 7.62
C LEU A 92 -14.52 6.02 8.97
N LYS A 93 -14.32 4.72 9.04
CA LYS A 93 -13.82 4.02 10.21
C LYS A 93 -12.59 3.21 9.82
N PRO A 94 -11.72 2.89 10.78
CA PRO A 94 -10.50 2.15 10.45
C PRO A 94 -10.78 0.69 10.10
N ILE A 95 -9.96 0.17 9.21
CA ILE A 95 -9.90 -1.25 8.91
C ILE A 95 -8.49 -1.72 9.22
N ASN A 96 -8.36 -2.95 9.72
CA ASN A 96 -7.07 -3.48 10.17
C ASN A 96 -6.78 -4.81 9.50
N PHE A 97 -5.51 -5.05 9.20
CA PHE A 97 -5.04 -6.28 8.57
C PHE A 97 -3.90 -6.87 9.38
N TYR A 98 -3.67 -8.17 9.19
CA TYR A 98 -2.51 -8.86 9.74
C TYR A 98 -1.30 -8.66 8.83
N PRO A 99 -0.08 -8.94 9.32
CA PRO A 99 1.12 -8.77 8.48
C PRO A 99 1.14 -9.59 7.22
N ASP A 100 0.38 -10.68 7.15
CA ASP A 100 0.30 -11.50 5.93
C ASP A 100 -0.72 -10.98 4.93
N GLY A 101 -1.37 -9.84 5.24
CA GLY A 101 -2.36 -9.23 4.36
C GLY A 101 -3.77 -9.69 4.59
N LYS A 102 -4.00 -10.62 5.49
CA LYS A 102 -5.34 -11.12 5.76
C LYS A 102 -6.12 -10.12 6.61
N PHE A 103 -7.43 -10.08 6.39
CA PHE A 103 -8.32 -9.21 7.14
C PHE A 103 -8.31 -9.55 8.63
N ARG A 104 -8.22 -8.53 9.47
CA ARG A 104 -8.23 -8.70 10.92
C ARG A 104 -9.53 -8.21 11.53
N SER A 105 -9.88 -6.95 11.30
CA SER A 105 -11.07 -6.37 11.93
C SER A 105 -11.46 -5.06 11.30
N CYS A 106 -12.72 -4.70 11.47
CA CYS A 106 -13.24 -3.38 11.12
C CYS A 106 -14.48 -3.10 11.96
N GLU A 107 -14.98 -1.86 11.88
CA GLU A 107 -16.26 -1.51 12.50
C GLU A 107 -17.37 -2.02 11.60
N LYS A 108 -18.26 -2.81 12.14
CA LYS A 108 -19.35 -3.39 11.36
C LYS A 108 -20.37 -2.32 10.98
N LYS A 109 -20.81 -2.38 9.75
CA LYS A 109 -21.92 -1.56 9.30
C LYS A 109 -23.22 -2.25 9.70
N GLU A 110 -24.08 -1.51 10.38
CA GLU A 110 -25.39 -2.03 10.79
C GLU A 110 -26.50 -1.77 9.82
#